data_ceabebb83d2daee613f0ab0c78c192a1
#
_entry.id   ceabebb83d2daee613f0ab0c78c192a1
#
_cell.length_a   1.000
_cell.length_b   1.000
_cell.length_c   1.000
_cell.angle_alpha   90.00
_cell.angle_beta   90.00
_cell.angle_gamma   90.00
#
_symmetry.space_group_name_H-M   'P 1'
#
loop_
_entity.id
_entity.type
_entity.pdbx_description
1 polymer ?
#
loop_
_entity_poly.entity_id
_entity_poly.type
_entity_poly.pdbx_seq_one_letter_code
_entity_poly.pdbx_strand_id
1 'polypeptide(L)'
;MLGIVLSMAASTENWKTQIRKGYLELCILLLIKRQGKVYGFDLLERLSAVSLEVKEGTVYPLLNRMNADGLLSATWETENLKGHPRKFYSLTKDGSRFLGEMSQEFEQMVSAFKKLGKE
;
A
#
# COMPACT_ATOMS: atom_id res chain seq x y z
N MET A 1 2.47 -36.24 15.74
CA MET A 1 3.23 -35.40 16.68
C MET A 1 3.77 -34.14 16.06
N LEU A 2 4.41 -34.27 14.92
CA LEU A 2 4.92 -33.08 14.24
C LEU A 2 3.81 -32.09 13.88
N GLY A 3 2.66 -32.59 13.45
CA GLY A 3 1.54 -31.72 13.14
C GLY A 3 1.04 -30.92 14.33
N ILE A 4 1.09 -31.53 15.50
CA ILE A 4 0.69 -30.86 16.74
C ILE A 4 1.69 -29.77 17.09
N VAL A 5 2.99 -30.06 16.94
CA VAL A 5 4.03 -29.08 17.20
C VAL A 5 3.91 -27.89 16.24
N LEU A 6 3.68 -28.15 14.96
CA LEU A 6 3.51 -27.09 13.97
C LEU A 6 2.27 -26.26 14.27
N SER A 7 1.19 -26.90 14.71
CA SER A 7 -0.03 -26.19 15.08
C SER A 7 0.22 -25.28 16.28
N MET A 8 0.97 -25.75 17.26
CA MET A 8 1.31 -24.96 18.44
C MET A 8 2.30 -23.85 18.11
N ALA A 9 3.06 -24.02 17.05
CA ALA A 9 4.02 -23.03 16.59
C ALA A 9 3.41 -22.06 15.56
N ALA A 10 2.09 -22.06 15.45
CA ALA A 10 1.41 -21.17 14.51
C ALA A 10 1.80 -19.72 14.79
N SER A 11 2.12 -18.99 13.76
CA SER A 11 2.49 -17.59 13.83
C SER A 11 1.49 -16.74 13.06
N THR A 12 1.51 -15.46 13.30
CA THR A 12 0.64 -14.52 12.58
C THR A 12 1.13 -14.18 11.18
N GLU A 13 2.24 -14.76 10.74
CA GLU A 13 2.86 -14.34 9.48
C GLU A 13 1.97 -14.55 8.25
N ASN A 14 1.33 -15.70 8.15
CA ASN A 14 0.43 -15.96 7.02
C ASN A 14 -0.78 -15.01 7.05
N TRP A 15 -1.33 -14.80 8.22
CA TRP A 15 -2.46 -13.90 8.43
C TRP A 15 -2.06 -12.45 8.05
N LYS A 16 -0.89 -11.99 8.50
CA LYS A 16 -0.37 -10.67 8.15
C LYS A 16 -0.21 -10.51 6.65
N THR A 17 0.32 -11.53 5.99
CA THR A 17 0.52 -11.49 4.55
C THR A 17 -0.78 -11.24 3.81
N GLN A 18 -1.85 -11.89 4.24
CA GLN A 18 -3.15 -11.73 3.62
C GLN A 18 -3.75 -10.35 3.88
N ILE A 19 -3.67 -9.87 5.11
CA ILE A 19 -4.18 -8.55 5.49
C ILE A 19 -3.40 -7.46 4.75
N ARG A 20 -2.09 -7.60 4.66
CA ARG A 20 -1.23 -6.58 4.07
C ARG A 20 -1.49 -6.29 2.60
N LYS A 21 -2.01 -7.25 1.85
CA LYS A 21 -2.24 -7.04 0.42
C LYS A 21 -3.13 -5.83 0.15
N GLY A 22 -4.30 -5.82 0.74
CA GLY A 22 -5.22 -4.70 0.56
C GLY A 22 -4.81 -3.45 1.35
N TYR A 23 -4.27 -3.68 2.54
CA TYR A 23 -3.84 -2.57 3.39
C TYR A 23 -2.68 -1.78 2.76
N LEU A 24 -1.74 -2.48 2.15
CA LEU A 24 -0.61 -1.83 1.48
C LEU A 24 -1.11 -0.94 0.34
N GLU A 25 -2.03 -1.44 -0.46
CA GLU A 25 -2.61 -0.67 -1.55
C GLU A 25 -3.27 0.61 -1.03
N LEU A 26 -4.06 0.49 0.03
CA LEU A 26 -4.69 1.65 0.66
C LEU A 26 -3.65 2.66 1.16
N CYS A 27 -2.62 2.19 1.83
CA CYS A 27 -1.57 3.07 2.37
C CYS A 27 -0.78 3.78 1.28
N ILE A 28 -0.49 3.08 0.18
CA ILE A 28 0.20 3.71 -0.95
C ILE A 28 -0.64 4.85 -1.52
N LEU A 29 -1.92 4.59 -1.74
CA LEU A 29 -2.82 5.62 -2.28
C LEU A 29 -2.96 6.82 -1.32
N LEU A 30 -3.01 6.55 -0.02
CA LEU A 30 -3.08 7.61 0.99
C LEU A 30 -1.82 8.48 0.98
N LEU A 31 -0.65 7.85 0.87
CA LEU A 31 0.61 8.57 0.81
C LEU A 31 0.70 9.44 -0.44
N ILE A 32 0.29 8.90 -1.58
CA ILE A 32 0.32 9.65 -2.83
C ILE A 32 -0.64 10.84 -2.75
N LYS A 33 -1.83 10.63 -2.20
CA LYS A 33 -2.78 11.73 -2.01
C LYS A 33 -2.20 12.82 -1.13
N ARG A 34 -1.59 12.42 -0.03
CA ARG A 34 -1.05 13.37 0.95
C ARG A 34 0.08 14.23 0.37
N GLN A 35 0.93 13.63 -0.44
CA GLN A 35 2.09 14.31 -1.03
C GLN A 35 1.76 15.02 -2.34
N GLY A 36 0.64 14.67 -2.98
CA GLY A 36 0.29 15.18 -4.30
C GLY A 36 0.94 14.37 -5.39
N LYS A 37 2.25 14.21 -5.35
CA LYS A 37 2.99 13.30 -6.22
C LYS A 37 4.19 12.76 -5.46
N VAL A 38 4.56 11.53 -5.76
CA VAL A 38 5.62 10.84 -5.03
C VAL A 38 6.47 10.05 -6.01
N TYR A 39 7.78 10.08 -5.80
CA TYR A 39 8.70 9.17 -6.49
C TYR A 39 8.44 7.75 -5.98
N GLY A 40 8.49 6.77 -6.88
CA GLY A 40 8.33 5.38 -6.48
C GLY A 40 9.35 4.97 -5.42
N PHE A 41 10.57 5.47 -5.56
CA PHE A 41 11.63 5.18 -4.59
C PHE A 41 11.31 5.70 -3.19
N ASP A 42 10.75 6.91 -3.09
CA ASP A 42 10.43 7.51 -1.80
C ASP A 42 9.30 6.81 -1.07
N LEU A 43 8.46 6.09 -1.80
CA LEU A 43 7.38 5.32 -1.18
C LEU A 43 7.89 4.27 -0.21
N LEU A 44 9.01 3.63 -0.55
CA LEU A 44 9.58 2.60 0.31
C LEU A 44 9.95 3.17 1.67
N GLU A 45 10.60 4.33 1.68
CA GLU A 45 10.98 4.99 2.92
C GLU A 45 9.76 5.45 3.72
N ARG A 46 8.78 6.02 3.05
CA ARG A 46 7.57 6.51 3.71
C ARG A 46 6.74 5.39 4.31
N LEU A 47 6.68 4.25 3.61
CA LEU A 47 6.00 3.07 4.14
C LEU A 47 6.74 2.51 5.35
N SER A 48 8.06 2.47 5.29
CA SER A 48 8.88 2.03 6.42
C SER A 48 8.67 2.92 7.64
N ALA A 49 8.50 4.22 7.43
CA ALA A 49 8.28 5.17 8.51
C ALA A 49 6.98 4.90 9.27
N VAL A 50 6.01 4.22 8.67
CA VAL A 50 4.77 3.82 9.34
C VAL A 50 4.74 2.32 9.60
N SER A 51 5.91 1.71 9.71
CA SER A 51 6.09 0.30 10.03
C SER A 51 5.56 -0.67 8.97
N LEU A 52 5.49 -0.21 7.72
CA LEU A 52 5.15 -1.04 6.58
C LEU A 52 6.39 -1.28 5.74
N GLU A 53 7.21 -2.20 6.19
CA GLU A 53 8.41 -2.55 5.45
C GLU A 53 8.05 -3.48 4.30
N VAL A 54 8.35 -3.01 3.10
CA VAL A 54 8.08 -3.75 1.87
C VAL A 54 9.26 -3.62 0.93
N LYS A 55 9.40 -4.59 0.06
CA LYS A 55 10.49 -4.61 -0.91
C LYS A 55 10.04 -4.00 -2.23
N GLU A 56 11.01 -3.57 -3.01
CA GLU A 56 10.77 -3.04 -4.35
C GLU A 56 9.98 -4.01 -5.21
N GLY A 57 10.31 -5.30 -5.10
CA GLY A 57 9.61 -6.35 -5.85
C GLY A 57 8.13 -6.48 -5.53
N THR A 58 7.66 -5.87 -4.44
CA THR A 58 6.24 -5.83 -4.08
C THR A 58 5.62 -4.50 -4.50
N VAL A 59 6.30 -3.39 -4.25
CA VAL A 59 5.76 -2.05 -4.48
C VAL A 59 5.65 -1.71 -5.96
N TYR A 60 6.71 -1.94 -6.73
CA TYR A 60 6.70 -1.53 -8.14
C TYR A 60 5.67 -2.26 -8.99
N PRO A 61 5.50 -3.60 -8.87
CA PRO A 61 4.40 -4.25 -9.59
C PRO A 61 3.02 -3.73 -9.19
N LEU A 62 2.84 -3.38 -7.92
CA LEU A 62 1.58 -2.83 -7.44
C LEU A 62 1.31 -1.44 -8.03
N LEU A 63 2.34 -0.59 -8.07
CA LEU A 63 2.23 0.72 -8.70
C LEU A 63 1.90 0.59 -10.19
N ASN A 64 2.54 -0.34 -10.87
CA ASN A 64 2.28 -0.58 -12.28
C ASN A 64 0.84 -1.04 -12.52
N ARG A 65 0.34 -1.93 -11.66
CA ARG A 65 -1.04 -2.39 -11.76
C ARG A 65 -2.03 -1.24 -11.53
N MET A 66 -1.81 -0.45 -10.50
CA MET A 66 -2.70 0.68 -10.19
C MET A 66 -2.66 1.74 -11.29
N ASN A 67 -1.50 1.93 -11.92
CA ASN A 67 -1.39 2.81 -13.07
C ASN A 67 -2.17 2.25 -14.26
N ALA A 68 -2.04 0.96 -14.53
CA ALA A 68 -2.78 0.31 -15.61
C ALA A 68 -4.29 0.34 -15.38
N ASP A 69 -4.71 0.28 -14.12
CA ASP A 69 -6.13 0.33 -13.74
C ASP A 69 -6.70 1.76 -13.76
N GLY A 70 -5.86 2.75 -14.08
CA GLY A 70 -6.32 4.12 -14.17
C GLY A 70 -6.45 4.86 -12.84
N LEU A 71 -5.93 4.28 -11.76
CA LEU A 71 -5.98 4.91 -10.44
C LEU A 71 -4.83 5.88 -10.21
N LEU A 72 -3.71 5.64 -10.87
CA LEU A 72 -2.52 6.48 -10.79
C LEU A 72 -2.16 7.00 -12.17
N SER A 73 -1.52 8.16 -12.17
CA SER A 73 -0.87 8.72 -13.35
C SER A 73 0.62 8.72 -13.07
N ALA A 74 1.39 8.21 -14.02
CA ALA A 74 2.85 8.16 -13.90
C ALA A 74 3.48 9.16 -14.86
N THR A 75 4.40 9.96 -14.36
CA THR A 75 5.08 10.97 -15.15
C THR A 75 6.59 10.83 -14.94
N TRP A 76 7.32 10.82 -16.04
CA TRP A 76 8.77 10.80 -15.98
C TRP A 76 9.31 12.21 -15.84
N GLU A 77 10.21 12.42 -14.92
CA GLU A 77 10.95 13.65 -14.82
C GLU A 77 12.32 13.44 -15.47
N THR A 78 12.55 14.15 -16.56
CA THR A 78 13.75 14.00 -17.35
C THR A 78 14.75 15.13 -17.14
N GLU A 79 14.38 16.18 -16.43
CA GLU A 79 15.24 17.34 -16.16
C GLU A 79 16.17 17.14 -14.97
N ASN A 80 16.49 15.92 -14.68
CA ASN A 80 17.38 15.60 -13.59
C ASN A 80 18.81 15.78 -14.01
N LEU A 81 19.51 16.67 -13.33
CA LEU A 81 20.92 16.99 -13.61
C LEU A 81 21.85 15.81 -13.49
N LYS A 82 21.41 14.74 -12.84
CA LYS A 82 22.22 13.54 -12.65
C LYS A 82 21.97 12.46 -13.69
N GLY A 83 21.15 12.76 -14.69
CA GLY A 83 20.94 11.85 -15.80
C GLY A 83 20.09 10.61 -15.55
N HIS A 84 19.46 10.50 -14.40
CA HIS A 84 18.59 9.37 -14.07
C HIS A 84 17.14 9.81 -14.10
N PRO A 85 16.35 9.36 -15.09
CA PRO A 85 14.93 9.69 -15.12
C PRO A 85 14.26 9.17 -13.86
N ARG A 86 13.40 9.98 -13.27
CA ARG A 86 12.62 9.60 -12.10
C ARG A 86 11.15 9.55 -12.46
N LYS A 87 10.47 8.55 -11.95
CA LYS A 87 9.06 8.36 -12.21
C LYS A 87 8.24 8.81 -11.01
N PHE A 88 7.37 9.77 -11.23
CA PHE A 88 6.43 10.24 -10.23
C PHE A 88 5.09 9.59 -10.42
N TYR A 89 4.40 9.39 -9.31
CA TYR A 89 3.02 8.89 -9.32
C TYR A 89 2.12 9.90 -8.62
N SER A 90 0.96 10.13 -9.19
CA SER A 90 -0.08 10.96 -8.60
C SER A 90 -1.42 10.27 -8.78
N LEU A 91 -2.41 10.65 -7.97
CA LEU A 91 -3.74 10.09 -8.12
C LEU A 91 -4.44 10.69 -9.32
N THR A 92 -5.14 9.85 -10.06
CA THR A 92 -6.09 10.32 -11.05
C THR A 92 -7.39 10.71 -10.33
N LYS A 93 -8.33 11.30 -11.06
CA LYS A 93 -9.65 11.58 -10.55
C LYS A 93 -10.34 10.30 -10.09
N ASP A 94 -10.23 9.25 -10.89
CA ASP A 94 -10.78 7.93 -10.53
C ASP A 94 -10.06 7.35 -9.33
N GLY A 95 -8.75 7.53 -9.23
CA GLY A 95 -7.97 7.06 -8.07
C GLY A 95 -8.40 7.75 -6.79
N SER A 96 -8.67 9.04 -6.85
CA SER A 96 -9.16 9.80 -5.69
C SER A 96 -10.51 9.28 -5.22
N ARG A 97 -11.42 9.01 -6.14
CA ARG A 97 -12.73 8.47 -5.81
C ARG A 97 -12.60 7.07 -5.23
N PHE A 98 -11.80 6.24 -5.86
CA PHE A 98 -11.55 4.88 -5.39
C PHE A 98 -10.97 4.86 -3.99
N LEU A 99 -10.02 5.74 -3.73
CA LEU A 99 -9.41 5.87 -2.41
C LEU A 99 -10.44 6.28 -1.35
N GLY A 100 -11.36 7.17 -1.70
CA GLY A 100 -12.43 7.57 -0.79
C GLY A 100 -13.29 6.37 -0.40
N GLU A 101 -13.64 5.54 -1.37
CA GLU A 101 -14.44 4.34 -1.13
C GLU A 101 -13.66 3.32 -0.29
N MET A 102 -12.39 3.10 -0.62
CA MET A 102 -11.53 2.20 0.15
C MET A 102 -11.40 2.62 1.60
N SER A 103 -11.19 3.91 1.82
CA SER A 103 -11.03 4.47 3.16
C SER A 103 -12.28 4.26 3.99
N GLN A 104 -13.44 4.47 3.38
CA GLN A 104 -14.72 4.27 4.04
C GLN A 104 -14.94 2.82 4.41
N GLU A 105 -14.65 1.92 3.48
CA GLU A 105 -14.75 0.48 3.74
C GLU A 105 -13.79 0.03 4.85
N PHE A 106 -12.59 0.56 4.84
CA PHE A 106 -11.61 0.22 5.86
C PHE A 106 -12.03 0.72 7.25
N GLU A 107 -12.56 1.95 7.31
CA GLU A 107 -13.05 2.51 8.58
C GLU A 107 -14.20 1.68 9.13
N GLN A 108 -15.07 1.16 8.27
CA GLN A 108 -16.15 0.27 8.69
C GLN A 108 -15.61 -1.03 9.24
N MET A 109 -14.56 -1.58 8.61
CA MET A 109 -13.92 -2.79 9.13
C MET A 109 -13.29 -2.55 10.51
N VAL A 110 -12.62 -1.42 10.69
CA VAL A 110 -12.02 -1.05 11.98
C VAL A 110 -13.12 -0.87 13.04
N SER A 111 -14.22 -0.25 12.67
CA SER A 111 -15.35 -0.06 13.57
C SER A 111 -15.94 -1.40 14.01
N ALA A 112 -16.13 -2.30 13.04
CA ALA A 112 -16.64 -3.65 13.35
C ALA A 112 -15.68 -4.40 14.26
N PHE A 113 -14.39 -4.29 13.97
CA PHE A 113 -13.36 -4.92 14.79
C PHE A 113 -13.44 -4.43 16.24
N LYS A 114 -13.56 -3.12 16.43
CA LYS A 114 -13.64 -2.53 17.75
C LYS A 114 -14.89 -2.99 18.51
N LYS A 115 -16.02 -3.09 17.81
CA LYS A 115 -17.26 -3.57 18.43
C LYS A 115 -17.16 -5.03 18.84
N LEU A 116 -16.58 -5.85 17.97
CA LEU A 116 -16.43 -7.28 18.26
C LEU A 116 -15.40 -7.57 19.35
N GLY A 117 -14.39 -6.71 19.46
CA GLY A 117 -13.38 -6.84 20.49
C GLY A 117 -13.79 -6.36 21.87
N LYS A 118 -14.92 -5.69 21.98
CA LYS A 118 -15.46 -5.27 23.27
C LYS A 118 -16.23 -6.41 23.90
N GLU A 119 -16.02 -6.57 25.19
CA GLU A 119 -16.75 -7.56 25.96
C GLU A 119 -17.69 -6.94 26.96
#